data_3f766fccdb53c945ab7d2e48abd7ddff
#
_entry.id   3f766fccdb53c945ab7d2e48abd7ddff
#
_cell.length_a   1.000
_cell.length_b   1.000
_cell.length_c   1.000
_cell.angle_alpha   90.00
_cell.angle_beta   90.00
_cell.angle_gamma   90.00
#
_symmetry.space_group_name_H-M   'P 1'
#
loop_
_entity.id
_entity.type
_entity.pdbx_description
1 polymer ?
#
loop_
_entity_poly.entity_id
_entity_poly.type
_entity_poly.pdbx_seq_one_letter_code
_entity_poly.pdbx_strand_id
1 'polypeptide(L)'
;ALRIHWASGRDYEGRAAEIIKDNLRAVGIDVTVLVLDRPSFIDKVFRNWDFDLANQLFTTGPDPSISVTPRYHTNQIKKAPFVNGMGYTNPEVDKLFDAEFTEVDRTKRAAMWRNIQQHLMADLPALPLFEVPPIHAASAKYRDIVMGSQGYIESRENAYMVR
;
A
#
# COMPACT_ATOMS: atom_id res chain seq x y z
N ALA A 1 21.13 15.49 0.80
CA ALA A 1 20.21 14.83 1.74
C ALA A 1 18.96 14.39 0.99
N LEU A 2 18.49 13.17 1.25
CA LEU A 2 17.20 12.66 0.72
C LEU A 2 16.05 13.18 1.61
N ARG A 3 14.85 13.25 1.05
CA ARG A 3 13.63 13.59 1.78
C ARG A 3 12.74 12.37 1.89
N ILE A 4 12.29 12.03 3.08
CA ILE A 4 11.25 11.02 3.29
C ILE A 4 9.96 11.68 3.74
N HIS A 5 8.89 11.49 2.97
CA HIS A 5 7.56 12.03 3.26
C HIS A 5 6.65 10.98 3.89
N TRP A 6 5.84 11.39 4.85
CA TRP A 6 4.75 10.59 5.40
C TRP A 6 3.55 11.47 5.75
N ALA A 7 2.35 10.89 5.79
CA ALA A 7 1.12 11.62 6.08
C ALA A 7 0.78 11.56 7.58
N SER A 8 0.52 12.71 8.20
CA SER A 8 0.08 12.80 9.60
C SER A 8 -1.18 11.95 9.87
N GLY A 9 -1.36 11.53 11.13
CA GLY A 9 -2.46 10.67 11.57
C GLY A 9 -2.14 9.17 11.57
N ARG A 10 -0.90 8.80 11.25
CA ARG A 10 -0.40 7.42 11.33
C ARG A 10 1.00 7.39 11.94
N ASP A 11 1.06 7.52 13.25
CA ASP A 11 2.32 7.68 14.00
C ASP A 11 3.34 6.57 13.74
N TYR A 12 2.89 5.35 13.42
CA TYR A 12 3.78 4.26 13.05
C TYR A 12 4.52 4.52 11.73
N GLU A 13 3.95 5.25 10.76
CA GLU A 13 4.64 5.67 9.53
C GLU A 13 5.76 6.66 9.87
N GLY A 14 5.50 7.61 10.78
CA GLY A 14 6.50 8.56 11.25
C GLY A 14 7.64 7.89 12.00
N ARG A 15 7.34 6.95 12.91
CA ARG A 15 8.36 6.17 13.62
C ARG A 15 9.23 5.35 12.66
N ALA A 16 8.64 4.72 11.66
CA ALA A 16 9.38 4.00 10.63
C ALA A 16 10.29 4.95 9.83
N ALA A 17 9.83 6.15 9.49
CA ALA A 17 10.63 7.15 8.78
C ALA A 17 11.87 7.59 9.60
N GLU A 18 11.74 7.77 10.92
CA GLU A 18 12.89 8.10 11.77
C GLU A 18 13.89 6.93 11.86
N ILE A 19 13.41 5.68 11.97
CA ILE A 19 14.29 4.50 11.96
C ILE A 19 15.03 4.39 10.62
N ILE A 20 14.33 4.61 9.50
CA ILE A 20 14.95 4.60 8.16
C ILE A 20 16.03 5.67 8.06
N LYS A 21 15.75 6.88 8.54
CA LYS A 21 16.73 7.98 8.60
C LYS A 21 17.98 7.58 9.36
N ASP A 22 17.83 6.99 10.57
CA ASP A 22 18.96 6.57 11.39
C ASP A 22 19.78 5.46 10.74
N ASN A 23 19.11 4.48 10.11
CA ASN A 23 19.76 3.38 9.38
C ASN A 23 20.53 3.90 8.16
N LEU A 24 19.95 4.82 7.39
CA LEU A 24 20.61 5.41 6.23
C LEU A 24 21.80 6.29 6.65
N ARG A 25 21.67 7.02 7.75
CA ARG A 25 22.78 7.81 8.32
C ARG A 25 23.97 6.94 8.71
N ALA A 26 23.72 5.71 9.21
CA ALA A 26 24.79 4.78 9.57
C ALA A 26 25.66 4.34 8.37
N VAL A 27 25.14 4.46 7.15
CA VAL A 27 25.84 4.20 5.89
C VAL A 27 26.20 5.46 5.11
N GLY A 28 26.14 6.65 5.77
CA GLY A 28 26.57 7.92 5.20
C GLY A 28 25.52 8.63 4.32
N ILE A 29 24.24 8.24 4.40
CA ILE A 29 23.16 8.87 3.66
C ILE A 29 22.31 9.73 4.60
N ASP A 30 22.34 11.05 4.41
CA ASP A 30 21.51 11.97 5.19
C ASP A 30 20.07 12.01 4.67
N VAL A 31 19.10 11.92 5.60
CA VAL A 31 17.67 11.95 5.30
C VAL A 31 16.98 13.02 6.15
N THR A 32 16.14 13.82 5.53
CA THR A 32 15.20 14.73 6.20
C THR A 32 13.80 14.12 6.22
N VAL A 33 13.25 13.95 7.43
CA VAL A 33 11.87 13.45 7.60
C VAL A 33 10.91 14.62 7.52
N LEU A 34 9.91 14.51 6.65
CA LEU A 34 8.90 15.55 6.40
C LEU A 34 7.49 14.98 6.64
N VAL A 35 6.83 15.51 7.67
CA VAL A 35 5.42 15.21 7.92
C VAL A 35 4.54 16.18 7.14
N LEU A 36 3.54 15.65 6.47
CA LEU A 36 2.57 16.42 5.69
C LEU A 36 1.15 16.08 6.14
N ASP A 37 0.22 16.98 5.98
CA ASP A 37 -1.19 16.60 5.99
C ASP A 37 -1.51 15.70 4.78
N ARG A 38 -2.60 14.94 4.86
CA ARG A 38 -2.91 13.96 3.83
C ARG A 38 -3.11 14.56 2.43
N PRO A 39 -3.82 15.68 2.22
CA PRO A 39 -3.90 16.33 0.91
C PRO A 39 -2.53 16.72 0.36
N SER A 40 -1.69 17.40 1.15
CA SER A 40 -0.34 17.81 0.76
C SER A 40 0.56 16.62 0.43
N PHE A 41 0.44 15.52 1.18
CA PHE A 41 1.15 14.27 0.88
C PHE A 41 0.75 13.71 -0.48
N ILE A 42 -0.57 13.64 -0.77
CA ILE A 42 -1.08 13.17 -2.04
C ILE A 42 -0.58 14.03 -3.20
N ASP A 43 -0.62 15.35 -3.05
CA ASP A 43 -0.17 16.29 -4.08
C ASP A 43 1.33 16.15 -4.34
N LYS A 44 2.15 16.11 -3.31
CA LYS A 44 3.61 15.98 -3.47
C LYS A 44 4.01 14.62 -4.04
N VAL A 45 3.51 13.53 -3.48
CA VAL A 45 3.96 12.18 -3.84
C VAL A 45 3.34 11.72 -5.15
N PHE A 46 2.02 11.83 -5.32
CA PHE A 46 1.35 11.21 -6.46
C PHE A 46 1.11 12.13 -7.64
N ARG A 47 0.89 13.43 -7.42
CA ARG A 47 0.58 14.36 -8.51
C ARG A 47 1.81 15.07 -9.02
N ASN A 48 2.68 15.51 -8.12
CA ASN A 48 3.85 16.30 -8.48
C ASN A 48 5.14 15.47 -8.57
N TRP A 49 5.18 14.27 -7.95
CA TRP A 49 6.37 13.43 -7.81
C TRP A 49 7.54 14.17 -7.16
N ASP A 50 7.22 15.07 -6.22
CA ASP A 50 8.18 15.86 -5.46
C ASP A 50 8.55 15.15 -4.15
N PHE A 51 9.27 14.05 -4.26
CA PHE A 51 9.77 13.25 -3.14
C PHE A 51 11.00 12.44 -3.55
N ASP A 52 11.81 12.03 -2.58
CA ASP A 52 12.88 11.06 -2.79
C ASP A 52 12.45 9.69 -2.23
N LEU A 53 11.85 9.69 -1.04
CA LEU A 53 11.24 8.54 -0.40
C LEU A 53 9.85 8.91 0.12
N ALA A 54 8.92 7.97 0.09
CA ALA A 54 7.59 8.14 0.67
C ALA A 54 7.21 6.90 1.50
N ASN A 55 6.84 7.12 2.76
CA ASN A 55 6.36 6.05 3.62
C ASN A 55 4.84 6.08 3.67
N GLN A 56 4.20 4.97 3.27
CA GLN A 56 2.75 4.89 3.20
C GLN A 56 2.22 3.47 3.41
N LEU A 57 1.12 3.36 4.15
CA LEU A 57 0.34 2.14 4.24
C LEU A 57 -0.55 1.98 3.01
N PHE A 58 -0.53 0.78 2.45
CA PHE A 58 -1.49 0.30 1.47
C PHE A 58 -2.23 -0.93 1.99
N THR A 59 -3.43 -1.14 1.51
CA THR A 59 -4.19 -2.37 1.73
C THR A 59 -4.29 -3.15 0.42
N THR A 60 -4.30 -4.46 0.49
CA THR A 60 -4.48 -5.32 -0.70
C THR A 60 -5.93 -5.42 -1.13
N GLY A 61 -6.87 -5.01 -0.27
CA GLY A 61 -8.30 -5.16 -0.55
C GLY A 61 -8.74 -6.63 -0.62
N PRO A 62 -9.96 -6.89 -1.10
CA PRO A 62 -10.50 -8.24 -1.23
C PRO A 62 -9.87 -9.01 -2.40
N ASP A 63 -9.41 -8.30 -3.41
CA ASP A 63 -8.75 -8.85 -4.58
C ASP A 63 -7.53 -8.01 -4.95
N PRO A 64 -6.34 -8.62 -5.08
CA PRO A 64 -5.11 -7.89 -5.39
C PRO A 64 -5.14 -7.20 -6.76
N SER A 65 -5.90 -7.68 -7.75
CA SER A 65 -6.03 -7.01 -9.05
C SER A 65 -6.57 -5.59 -8.91
N ILE A 66 -7.44 -5.34 -7.94
CA ILE A 66 -8.07 -4.03 -7.73
C ILE A 66 -7.10 -3.06 -7.04
N SER A 67 -6.28 -3.55 -6.14
CA SER A 67 -5.50 -2.67 -5.25
C SER A 67 -3.98 -2.79 -5.40
N VAL A 68 -3.45 -3.90 -5.91
CA VAL A 68 -2.00 -4.08 -6.13
C VAL A 68 -1.62 -3.71 -7.56
N THR A 69 -2.31 -4.24 -8.57
CA THR A 69 -2.03 -3.97 -9.99
C THR A 69 -1.89 -2.48 -10.30
N PRO A 70 -2.79 -1.58 -9.86
CA PRO A 70 -2.65 -0.15 -10.16
C PRO A 70 -1.38 0.50 -9.61
N ARG A 71 -0.72 -0.11 -8.62
CA ARG A 71 0.51 0.44 -8.03
C ARG A 71 1.76 0.10 -8.80
N TYR A 72 1.74 -0.98 -9.56
CA TYR A 72 2.96 -1.51 -10.18
C TYR A 72 2.87 -1.63 -11.70
N HIS A 73 1.69 -1.69 -12.29
CA HIS A 73 1.53 -1.78 -13.74
C HIS A 73 2.01 -0.50 -14.43
N THR A 74 2.77 -0.64 -15.52
CA THR A 74 3.34 0.47 -16.28
C THR A 74 2.28 1.45 -16.80
N ASN A 75 1.11 0.95 -17.25
CA ASN A 75 0.01 1.81 -17.74
C ASN A 75 -0.61 2.71 -16.65
N GLN A 76 -0.24 2.52 -15.39
CA GLN A 76 -0.68 3.31 -14.25
C GLN A 76 0.36 4.35 -13.79
N ILE A 77 1.42 4.58 -14.56
CA ILE A 77 2.33 5.72 -14.35
C ILE A 77 1.58 6.98 -14.78
N LYS A 78 0.86 7.56 -13.82
CA LYS A 78 0.00 8.72 -14.03
C LYS A 78 0.14 9.64 -12.82
N LYS A 79 -0.06 10.94 -13.04
CA LYS A 79 -0.09 11.93 -11.94
C LYS A 79 -1.46 11.89 -11.21
N ALA A 80 -1.79 10.74 -10.65
CA ALA A 80 -3.05 10.47 -9.98
C ALA A 80 -2.81 9.79 -8.61
N PRO A 81 -3.69 9.99 -7.62
CA PRO A 81 -3.55 9.40 -6.29
C PRO A 81 -3.57 7.86 -6.33
N PHE A 82 -2.69 7.24 -5.54
CA PHE A 82 -2.66 5.81 -5.22
C PHE A 82 -2.42 4.84 -6.38
N VAL A 83 -1.91 5.33 -7.50
CA VAL A 83 -1.44 4.53 -8.63
C VAL A 83 0.09 4.41 -8.62
N ASN A 84 0.70 3.96 -9.72
CA ASN A 84 2.15 3.78 -9.84
C ASN A 84 2.90 5.13 -9.78
N GLY A 85 3.05 5.66 -8.58
CA GLY A 85 3.80 6.89 -8.31
C GLY A 85 5.31 6.70 -8.23
N MET A 86 5.78 5.45 -8.27
CA MET A 86 7.20 5.10 -8.20
C MET A 86 7.86 5.10 -9.59
N GLY A 87 7.06 5.14 -10.66
CA GLY A 87 7.55 5.03 -12.03
C GLY A 87 8.08 3.64 -12.39
N TYR A 88 7.66 2.59 -11.66
CA TYR A 88 8.10 1.22 -11.92
C TYR A 88 7.60 0.72 -13.27
N THR A 89 8.49 0.10 -14.04
CA THR A 89 8.20 -0.52 -15.32
C THR A 89 8.87 -1.87 -15.42
N ASN A 90 8.10 -2.90 -15.72
CA ASN A 90 8.62 -4.23 -16.05
C ASN A 90 7.63 -4.93 -17.01
N PRO A 91 7.97 -5.10 -18.29
CA PRO A 91 7.06 -5.70 -19.27
C PRO A 91 6.64 -7.13 -18.96
N GLU A 92 7.45 -7.91 -18.26
CA GLU A 92 7.09 -9.27 -17.84
C GLU A 92 6.04 -9.25 -16.72
N VAL A 93 6.17 -8.31 -15.79
CA VAL A 93 5.18 -8.10 -14.73
C VAL A 93 3.88 -7.55 -15.29
N ASP A 94 3.94 -6.64 -16.25
CA ASP A 94 2.74 -6.13 -16.95
C ASP A 94 1.96 -7.25 -17.64
N LYS A 95 2.63 -8.15 -18.38
CA LYS A 95 2.00 -9.32 -19.00
C LYS A 95 1.33 -10.24 -17.96
N LEU A 96 1.97 -10.43 -16.80
CA LEU A 96 1.40 -11.24 -15.73
C LEU A 96 0.15 -10.58 -15.13
N PHE A 97 0.15 -9.27 -14.93
CA PHE A 97 -1.02 -8.52 -14.49
C PHE A 97 -2.19 -8.63 -15.49
N ASP A 98 -1.91 -8.47 -16.79
CA ASP A 98 -2.93 -8.59 -17.82
C ASP A 98 -3.51 -10.00 -17.90
N ALA A 99 -2.66 -11.02 -17.78
CA ALA A 99 -3.08 -12.43 -17.84
C ALA A 99 -3.89 -12.84 -16.59
N GLU A 100 -3.46 -12.45 -15.38
CA GLU A 100 -4.15 -12.82 -14.14
C GLU A 100 -5.54 -12.19 -14.04
N PHE A 101 -5.72 -11.00 -14.61
CA PHE A 101 -6.99 -10.27 -14.59
C PHE A 101 -8.12 -11.03 -15.30
N THR A 102 -7.80 -11.85 -16.29
CA THR A 102 -8.76 -12.66 -17.06
C THR A 102 -8.75 -14.13 -16.69
N GLU A 103 -7.84 -14.58 -15.82
CA GLU A 103 -7.73 -16.00 -15.44
C GLU A 103 -8.80 -16.38 -14.41
N VAL A 104 -9.65 -17.34 -14.78
CA VAL A 104 -10.75 -17.85 -13.94
C VAL A 104 -10.34 -19.05 -13.08
N ASP A 105 -9.29 -19.77 -13.46
CA ASP A 105 -8.76 -20.87 -12.65
C ASP A 105 -7.96 -20.30 -11.46
N ARG A 106 -8.48 -20.53 -10.26
CA ARG A 106 -7.87 -20.01 -9.03
C ARG A 106 -6.44 -20.49 -8.79
N THR A 107 -6.12 -21.71 -9.19
CA THR A 107 -4.78 -22.27 -9.00
C THR A 107 -3.77 -21.61 -9.94
N LYS A 108 -4.14 -21.44 -11.19
CA LYS A 108 -3.32 -20.72 -12.18
C LYS A 108 -3.14 -19.26 -11.80
N ARG A 109 -4.23 -18.59 -11.42
CA ARG A 109 -4.20 -17.20 -10.97
C ARG A 109 -3.30 -17.01 -9.74
N ALA A 110 -3.38 -17.91 -8.76
CA ALA A 110 -2.49 -17.90 -7.60
C ALA A 110 -1.02 -18.14 -7.98
N ALA A 111 -0.73 -18.94 -9.00
CA ALA A 111 0.64 -19.12 -9.50
C ALA A 111 1.16 -17.85 -10.19
N MET A 112 0.32 -17.15 -10.96
CA MET A 112 0.68 -15.85 -11.57
C MET A 112 0.99 -14.81 -10.49
N TRP A 113 0.17 -14.70 -9.43
CA TRP A 113 0.42 -13.80 -8.32
C TRP A 113 1.73 -14.12 -7.57
N ARG A 114 2.07 -15.39 -7.38
CA ARG A 114 3.38 -15.75 -6.81
C ARG A 114 4.54 -15.28 -7.70
N ASN A 115 4.40 -15.43 -9.02
CA ASN A 115 5.42 -14.98 -9.96
C ASN A 115 5.56 -13.44 -9.96
N ILE A 116 4.43 -12.70 -9.96
CA ILE A 116 4.42 -11.24 -9.79
C ILE A 116 5.16 -10.84 -8.52
N GLN A 117 4.86 -11.48 -7.38
CA GLN A 117 5.53 -11.19 -6.12
C GLN A 117 7.05 -11.43 -6.19
N GLN A 118 7.49 -12.49 -6.87
CA GLN A 118 8.93 -12.77 -7.05
C GLN A 118 9.63 -11.65 -7.83
N HIS A 119 9.03 -11.17 -8.92
CA HIS A 119 9.56 -10.04 -9.67
C HIS A 119 9.61 -8.76 -8.84
N LEU A 120 8.50 -8.42 -8.16
CA LEU A 120 8.43 -7.22 -7.32
C LEU A 120 9.44 -7.26 -6.16
N MET A 121 9.70 -8.44 -5.59
CA MET A 121 10.71 -8.58 -4.54
C MET A 121 12.14 -8.53 -5.08
N ALA A 122 12.37 -8.94 -6.33
CA ALA A 122 13.69 -8.83 -6.97
C ALA A 122 14.00 -7.38 -7.41
N ASP A 123 12.99 -6.69 -7.96
CA ASP A 123 13.15 -5.33 -8.48
C ASP A 123 13.06 -4.26 -7.38
N LEU A 124 12.39 -4.57 -6.26
CA LEU A 124 12.17 -3.70 -5.10
C LEU A 124 11.70 -2.27 -5.44
N PRO A 125 10.65 -2.08 -6.25
CA PRO A 125 10.10 -0.75 -6.49
C PRO A 125 9.51 -0.12 -5.22
N ALA A 126 9.09 -0.95 -4.29
CA ALA A 126 8.71 -0.58 -2.93
C ALA A 126 9.28 -1.58 -1.94
N LEU A 127 9.82 -1.10 -0.82
CA LEU A 127 10.33 -1.93 0.26
C LEU A 127 9.22 -2.20 1.28
N PRO A 128 8.71 -3.44 1.41
CA PRO A 128 7.80 -3.81 2.48
C PRO A 128 8.49 -3.70 3.84
N LEU A 129 7.93 -2.94 4.76
CA LEU A 129 8.53 -2.74 6.08
C LEU A 129 7.88 -3.65 7.14
N PHE A 130 6.57 -3.59 7.24
CA PHE A 130 5.78 -4.35 8.21
C PHE A 130 4.30 -4.35 7.84
N GLU A 131 3.56 -5.28 8.41
CA GLU A 131 2.10 -5.31 8.31
C GLU A 131 1.47 -4.68 9.55
N VAL A 132 0.37 -3.95 9.35
CA VAL A 132 -0.43 -3.36 10.44
C VAL A 132 -1.77 -4.08 10.46
N PRO A 133 -1.97 -5.03 11.39
CA PRO A 133 -3.26 -5.69 11.51
C PRO A 133 -4.31 -4.68 11.98
N PRO A 134 -5.51 -4.68 11.37
CA PRO A 134 -6.60 -3.84 11.85
C PRO A 134 -7.06 -4.33 13.24
N ILE A 135 -7.10 -3.43 14.20
CA ILE A 135 -7.65 -3.69 15.54
C ILE A 135 -9.00 -3.02 15.61
N HIS A 136 -10.05 -3.80 15.86
CA HIS A 136 -11.40 -3.30 15.96
C HIS A 136 -11.94 -3.54 17.38
N ALA A 137 -12.61 -2.53 17.91
CA ALA A 137 -13.37 -2.64 19.14
C ALA A 137 -14.83 -2.27 18.86
N ALA A 138 -15.75 -3.07 19.39
CA ALA A 138 -17.17 -2.80 19.29
C ALA A 138 -17.81 -2.91 20.68
N SER A 139 -18.85 -2.10 20.90
CA SER A 139 -19.64 -2.22 22.13
C SER A 139 -20.34 -3.58 22.17
N ALA A 140 -20.38 -4.21 23.37
CA ALA A 140 -21.11 -5.46 23.59
C ALA A 140 -22.63 -5.35 23.33
N LYS A 141 -23.15 -4.16 23.13
CA LYS A 141 -24.53 -3.92 22.72
C LYS A 141 -24.82 -4.30 21.28
N TYR A 142 -23.80 -4.42 20.42
CA TYR A 142 -23.95 -4.80 19.02
C TYR A 142 -23.63 -6.27 18.84
N ARG A 143 -24.39 -6.94 17.96
CA ARG A 143 -24.19 -8.32 17.54
C ARG A 143 -24.07 -8.39 16.02
N ASP A 144 -23.51 -9.48 15.53
CA ASP A 144 -23.33 -9.78 14.11
C ASP A 144 -22.62 -8.68 13.34
N ILE A 145 -21.67 -8.00 14.01
CA ILE A 145 -20.73 -7.11 13.37
C ILE A 145 -19.66 -8.00 12.73
N VAL A 146 -19.75 -8.19 11.42
CA VAL A 146 -18.73 -8.92 10.66
C VAL A 146 -17.47 -8.07 10.62
N MET A 147 -16.36 -8.65 11.07
CA MET A 147 -15.03 -8.05 11.04
C MET A 147 -14.13 -8.94 10.19
N GLY A 148 -14.31 -8.90 8.88
CA GLY A 148 -13.45 -9.62 7.95
C GLY A 148 -12.18 -8.82 7.59
N SER A 149 -11.52 -9.22 6.52
CA SER A 149 -10.26 -8.62 6.05
C SER A 149 -10.36 -7.14 5.68
N GLN A 150 -11.56 -6.66 5.35
CA GLN A 150 -11.87 -5.27 4.99
C GLN A 150 -12.17 -4.39 6.22
N GLY A 151 -12.34 -5.00 7.39
CA GLY A 151 -12.62 -4.30 8.62
C GLY A 151 -13.93 -3.49 8.57
N TYR A 152 -13.87 -2.20 8.91
CA TYR A 152 -15.04 -1.33 9.01
C TYR A 152 -15.75 -1.01 7.69
N ILE A 153 -15.15 -1.32 6.55
CA ILE A 153 -15.76 -1.10 5.22
C ILE A 153 -16.56 -2.30 4.72
N GLU A 154 -16.58 -3.41 5.47
CA GLU A 154 -17.41 -4.56 5.13
C GLU A 154 -18.89 -4.33 5.42
N SER A 155 -19.75 -5.12 4.77
CA SER A 155 -21.19 -5.08 4.99
C SER A 155 -21.53 -5.35 6.45
N ARG A 156 -22.45 -4.57 6.98
CA ARG A 156 -23.01 -4.72 8.34
C ARG A 156 -24.53 -4.90 8.30
N GLU A 157 -25.04 -5.43 7.22
CA GLU A 157 -26.47 -5.60 6.99
C GLU A 157 -27.17 -6.46 8.06
N ASN A 158 -26.44 -7.38 8.69
CA ASN A 158 -26.95 -8.24 9.74
C ASN A 158 -26.65 -7.72 11.15
N ALA A 159 -25.95 -6.59 11.27
CA ALA A 159 -25.63 -6.03 12.58
C ALA A 159 -26.88 -5.49 13.29
N TYR A 160 -27.08 -5.85 14.55
CA TYR A 160 -28.19 -5.36 15.37
C TYR A 160 -27.76 -4.97 16.78
N MET A 161 -28.55 -4.13 17.42
CA MET A 161 -28.33 -3.73 18.81
C MET A 161 -29.18 -4.57 19.75
N VAL A 162 -28.55 -5.15 20.77
CA VAL A 162 -29.25 -5.84 21.85
C VAL A 162 -29.78 -4.80 22.83
N ARG A 163 -31.06 -4.90 23.20
CA ARG A 163 -31.72 -4.05 24.20
C ARG A 163 -31.35 -4.44 25.60
#